data_825f81577ee8a85f021bbf3bb50ca760
#
_entry.id   825f81577ee8a85f021bbf3bb50ca760
#
_cell.length_a   1.000
_cell.length_b   1.000
_cell.length_c   1.000
_cell.angle_alpha   90.00
_cell.angle_beta   90.00
_cell.angle_gamma   90.00
#
_symmetry.space_group_name_H-M   'P 1'
#
loop_
_entity.id
_entity.type
_entity.pdbx_description
1 polymer ?
#
loop_
_entity_poly.entity_id
_entity_poly.type
_entity_poly.pdbx_seq_one_letter_code
_entity_poly.pdbx_strand_id
1 'polypeptide(L)'
;HDIRTPMNAIIGFTSLAATHIDNREQVLDYLKKTATASQHLLSLINDVLDMSRIESGKVSLELRPVHLPELVHDLRDIIQSSITAKRISLFIDMVDVEDEDVVADPMRLNQIMLNILSNAIKFTPVGGMITLRIVQKQTAPHGSVDYEFHIRDTGIGMSSAFQEHIFEQFAREETSTVSKIQGTGLGMAITKNLVDMMGGSISVESEPGKGSEFTVSLRFPISGEQAVPQRIPQLEGLRALVADDDTNTCLNVSKMLRMIGMRSDWTTSGHEAVVRTQDAIEQGDGFDVFIIDWMIPDLNGLEVVRRIRRLIGSNTPIIILTAYDWADIEVEAKAAGVTAFCAKPLFMSELRRILSEPFLPAEAAEQTEKKADFAGKRLLVVEDNALNREIAVTMLEEGGFEVDTAENGKIAVDKVRESAPGYYDLVLMDIQMPIMDGYAAARAIRALPDAEKAGLPIVAMTANAFDEDRQNAEKAGMN
;
A
#
# COMPACT_ATOMS: atom_id res chain seq x y z
N HIS A 1 4.39 -7.82 31.53
CA HIS A 1 4.08 -9.23 31.29
C HIS A 1 4.09 -9.55 29.78
N ASP A 2 3.63 -8.66 28.96
CA ASP A 2 3.43 -8.84 27.52
C ASP A 2 4.74 -8.93 26.71
N ILE A 3 5.80 -8.29 27.15
CA ILE A 3 7.16 -8.43 26.59
C ILE A 3 7.76 -9.81 26.96
N ARG A 4 7.53 -10.29 28.16
CA ARG A 4 8.13 -11.55 28.65
C ARG A 4 7.59 -12.78 27.89
N THR A 5 6.31 -12.77 27.52
CA THR A 5 5.66 -13.90 26.84
C THR A 5 6.27 -14.21 25.47
N PRO A 6 6.38 -13.26 24.52
CA PRO A 6 7.03 -13.52 23.23
C PRO A 6 8.52 -13.81 23.40
N MET A 7 9.21 -13.17 24.34
CA MET A 7 10.63 -13.44 24.61
C MET A 7 10.85 -14.90 25.06
N ASN A 8 10.03 -15.39 25.98
CA ASN A 8 10.10 -16.79 26.41
C ASN A 8 9.75 -17.77 25.29
N ALA A 9 8.81 -17.40 24.40
CA ALA A 9 8.46 -18.19 23.22
C ALA A 9 9.64 -18.29 22.24
N ILE A 10 10.33 -17.17 21.95
CA ILE A 10 11.53 -17.14 21.10
C ILE A 10 12.60 -18.09 21.68
N ILE A 11 12.94 -17.93 22.95
CA ILE A 11 13.94 -18.77 23.62
C ILE A 11 13.53 -20.24 23.59
N GLY A 12 12.26 -20.55 23.93
CA GLY A 12 11.73 -21.91 23.97
C GLY A 12 11.73 -22.61 22.61
N PHE A 13 11.21 -21.94 21.56
CA PHE A 13 11.16 -22.54 20.22
C PHE A 13 12.55 -22.66 19.59
N THR A 14 13.47 -21.72 19.84
CA THR A 14 14.86 -21.82 19.40
C THR A 14 15.55 -23.03 20.05
N SER A 15 15.36 -23.24 21.36
CA SER A 15 15.88 -24.41 22.08
C SER A 15 15.30 -25.72 21.56
N LEU A 16 13.99 -25.75 21.29
CA LEU A 16 13.31 -26.91 20.70
C LEU A 16 13.81 -27.22 19.28
N ALA A 17 14.03 -26.20 18.45
CA ALA A 17 14.60 -26.36 17.11
C ALA A 17 16.00 -27.00 17.18
N ALA A 18 16.84 -26.51 18.11
CA ALA A 18 18.18 -27.07 18.33
C ALA A 18 18.16 -28.54 18.81
N THR A 19 17.18 -28.89 19.66
CA THR A 19 17.04 -30.25 20.17
C THR A 19 16.51 -31.25 19.14
N HIS A 20 15.75 -30.77 18.16
CA HIS A 20 15.11 -31.62 17.13
C HIS A 20 15.73 -31.42 15.74
N ILE A 21 17.03 -31.11 15.66
CA ILE A 21 17.74 -30.73 14.43
C ILE A 21 17.62 -31.76 13.31
N ASP A 22 17.46 -33.02 13.64
CA ASP A 22 17.31 -34.13 12.71
C ASP A 22 15.90 -34.21 12.08
N ASN A 23 14.92 -33.47 12.61
CA ASN A 23 13.57 -33.43 12.07
C ASN A 23 13.28 -32.08 11.40
N ARG A 24 13.56 -32.03 10.08
CA ARG A 24 13.43 -30.80 9.27
C ARG A 24 12.05 -30.15 9.38
N GLU A 25 10.98 -30.93 9.41
CA GLU A 25 9.61 -30.38 9.47
C GLU A 25 9.34 -29.69 10.81
N GLN A 26 9.74 -30.31 11.91
CA GLN A 26 9.61 -29.71 13.25
C GLN A 26 10.50 -28.49 13.42
N VAL A 27 11.74 -28.51 12.90
CA VAL A 27 12.63 -27.36 12.94
C VAL A 27 12.01 -26.18 12.19
N LEU A 28 11.49 -26.40 10.99
CA LEU A 28 10.81 -25.34 10.22
C LEU A 28 9.58 -24.76 10.95
N ASP A 29 8.78 -25.62 11.61
CA ASP A 29 7.64 -25.16 12.41
C ASP A 29 8.09 -24.31 13.62
N TYR A 30 9.14 -24.73 14.35
CA TYR A 30 9.68 -23.96 15.46
C TYR A 30 10.30 -22.63 14.99
N LEU A 31 11.00 -22.59 13.86
CA LEU A 31 11.54 -21.35 13.29
C LEU A 31 10.43 -20.38 12.87
N LYS A 32 9.33 -20.87 12.27
CA LYS A 32 8.16 -20.03 11.96
C LYS A 32 7.53 -19.45 13.22
N LYS A 33 7.40 -20.24 14.27
CA LYS A 33 6.88 -19.79 15.58
C LYS A 33 7.82 -18.77 16.24
N THR A 34 9.12 -18.96 16.12
CA THR A 34 10.14 -18.00 16.59
C THR A 34 10.01 -16.67 15.84
N ALA A 35 9.93 -16.70 14.52
CA ALA A 35 9.77 -15.51 13.69
C ALA A 35 8.48 -14.75 14.06
N THR A 36 7.35 -15.45 14.21
CA THR A 36 6.08 -14.86 14.66
C THR A 36 6.18 -14.20 16.04
N ALA A 37 6.85 -14.86 17.00
CA ALA A 37 7.04 -14.30 18.34
C ALA A 37 7.99 -13.09 18.34
N SER A 38 9.01 -13.10 17.48
CA SER A 38 9.95 -11.96 17.30
C SER A 38 9.25 -10.75 16.70
N GLN A 39 8.44 -10.96 15.66
CA GLN A 39 7.64 -9.90 15.03
C GLN A 39 6.67 -9.26 16.04
N HIS A 40 6.04 -10.08 16.87
CA HIS A 40 5.14 -9.58 17.91
C HIS A 40 5.89 -8.77 18.98
N LEU A 41 7.08 -9.21 19.39
CA LEU A 41 7.90 -8.47 20.34
C LEU A 41 8.35 -7.11 19.77
N LEU A 42 8.73 -7.07 18.50
CA LEU A 42 9.12 -5.84 17.81
C LEU A 42 7.94 -4.86 17.73
N SER A 43 6.74 -5.35 17.38
CA SER A 43 5.52 -4.52 17.40
C SER A 43 5.24 -3.92 18.77
N LEU A 44 5.36 -4.73 19.85
CA LEU A 44 5.19 -4.27 21.23
C LEU A 44 6.18 -3.15 21.61
N ILE A 45 7.45 -3.32 21.25
CA ILE A 45 8.48 -2.32 21.52
C ILE A 45 8.17 -1.03 20.78
N ASN A 46 7.82 -1.11 19.51
CA ASN A 46 7.47 0.06 18.70
C ASN A 46 6.23 0.79 19.24
N ASP A 47 5.17 0.06 19.61
CA ASP A 47 3.97 0.63 20.22
C ASP A 47 4.29 1.42 21.51
N VAL A 48 5.15 0.87 22.38
CA VAL A 48 5.57 1.52 23.63
C VAL A 48 6.42 2.76 23.35
N LEU A 49 7.34 2.69 22.37
CA LEU A 49 8.17 3.81 21.95
C LEU A 49 7.32 4.93 21.34
N ASP A 50 6.40 4.58 20.45
CA ASP A 50 5.48 5.56 19.85
C ASP A 50 4.64 6.25 20.92
N MET A 51 4.06 5.48 21.85
CA MET A 51 3.26 6.03 22.94
C MET A 51 4.09 6.98 23.81
N SER A 52 5.30 6.60 24.20
CA SER A 52 6.19 7.43 25.00
C SER A 52 6.56 8.75 24.29
N ARG A 53 6.76 8.71 22.98
CA ARG A 53 7.04 9.90 22.16
C ARG A 53 5.84 10.82 22.04
N ILE A 54 4.64 10.25 21.83
CA ILE A 54 3.39 10.99 21.77
C ILE A 54 3.15 11.71 23.10
N GLU A 55 3.23 11.01 24.24
CA GLU A 55 3.03 11.58 25.57
C GLU A 55 4.07 12.67 25.92
N SER A 56 5.30 12.52 25.45
CA SER A 56 6.35 13.54 25.67
C SER A 56 6.24 14.74 24.73
N GLY A 57 5.27 14.78 23.82
CA GLY A 57 5.08 15.84 22.82
C GLY A 57 6.22 15.95 21.82
N LYS A 58 7.02 14.89 21.65
CA LYS A 58 8.18 14.86 20.74
C LYS A 58 7.85 14.39 19.32
N VAL A 59 6.60 14.00 19.06
CA VAL A 59 6.16 13.64 17.71
C VAL A 59 5.77 14.92 16.98
N SER A 60 6.42 15.19 15.86
CA SER A 60 6.01 16.21 14.88
C SER A 60 5.40 15.52 13.66
N LEU A 61 4.42 16.16 13.03
CA LEU A 61 3.86 15.68 11.76
C LEU A 61 4.76 16.10 10.60
N GLU A 62 5.08 15.15 9.75
CA GLU A 62 5.86 15.36 8.53
C GLU A 62 4.92 15.54 7.34
N LEU A 63 4.41 16.78 7.18
CA LEU A 63 3.48 17.10 6.12
C LEU A 63 4.18 17.16 4.76
N ARG A 64 3.79 16.29 3.83
CA ARG A 64 4.29 16.24 2.45
C ARG A 64 3.15 15.97 1.46
N PRO A 65 3.33 16.25 0.16
CA PRO A 65 2.39 15.83 -0.86
C PRO A 65 2.21 14.30 -0.83
N VAL A 66 0.95 13.86 -0.82
CA VAL A 66 0.54 12.45 -0.81
C VAL A 66 -0.48 12.26 -1.91
N HIS A 67 -0.25 11.26 -2.76
CA HIS A 67 -1.21 10.79 -3.74
C HIS A 67 -2.04 9.66 -3.10
N LEU A 68 -3.31 9.92 -2.78
CA LEU A 68 -4.17 8.97 -2.05
C LEU A 68 -4.32 7.60 -2.74
N PRO A 69 -4.40 7.52 -4.09
CA PRO A 69 -4.38 6.24 -4.80
C PRO A 69 -3.21 5.34 -4.41
N GLU A 70 -1.97 5.86 -4.42
CA GLU A 70 -0.78 5.09 -4.04
C GLU A 70 -0.88 4.58 -2.60
N LEU A 71 -1.29 5.45 -1.67
CA LEU A 71 -1.47 5.06 -0.27
C LEU A 71 -2.49 3.93 -0.10
N VAL A 72 -3.60 3.96 -0.83
CA VAL A 72 -4.64 2.92 -0.77
C VAL A 72 -4.15 1.62 -1.39
N HIS A 73 -3.39 1.67 -2.48
CA HIS A 73 -2.77 0.50 -3.09
C HIS A 73 -1.74 -0.15 -2.15
N ASP A 74 -0.86 0.64 -1.53
CA ASP A 74 0.11 0.16 -0.54
C ASP A 74 -0.57 -0.52 0.65
N LEU A 75 -1.63 0.10 1.19
CA LEU A 75 -2.43 -0.49 2.28
C LEU A 75 -3.00 -1.85 1.89
N ARG A 76 -3.59 -1.97 0.70
CA ARG A 76 -4.13 -3.23 0.18
C ARG A 76 -3.05 -4.28 0.09
N ASP A 77 -1.90 -3.97 -0.50
CA ASP A 77 -0.81 -4.91 -0.72
C ASP A 77 -0.23 -5.43 0.60
N ILE A 78 -0.07 -4.55 1.60
CA ILE A 78 0.39 -4.93 2.95
C ILE A 78 -0.56 -5.95 3.61
N ILE A 79 -1.88 -5.77 3.49
CA ILE A 79 -2.85 -6.64 4.17
C ILE A 79 -3.25 -7.87 3.35
N GLN A 80 -2.92 -7.92 2.06
CA GLN A 80 -3.37 -8.95 1.11
C GLN A 80 -3.09 -10.37 1.58
N SER A 81 -1.88 -10.64 2.07
CA SER A 81 -1.51 -11.98 2.56
C SER A 81 -2.39 -12.44 3.73
N SER A 82 -2.70 -11.54 4.66
CA SER A 82 -3.54 -11.81 5.84
C SER A 82 -5.01 -12.01 5.45
N ILE A 83 -5.52 -11.24 4.51
CA ILE A 83 -6.85 -11.35 3.92
C ILE A 83 -7.02 -12.71 3.25
N THR A 84 -6.07 -13.09 2.38
CA THR A 84 -6.08 -14.37 1.66
C THR A 84 -6.00 -15.56 2.63
N ALA A 85 -5.11 -15.51 3.62
CA ALA A 85 -4.96 -16.58 4.61
C ALA A 85 -6.24 -16.85 5.40
N LYS A 86 -7.05 -15.83 5.69
CA LYS A 86 -8.34 -15.93 6.37
C LYS A 86 -9.54 -16.05 5.41
N ARG A 87 -9.34 -16.02 4.08
CA ARG A 87 -10.42 -16.01 3.09
C ARG A 87 -11.45 -14.90 3.36
N ILE A 88 -10.99 -13.73 3.79
CA ILE A 88 -11.83 -12.55 4.03
C ILE A 88 -12.09 -11.88 2.68
N SER A 89 -13.31 -11.41 2.45
CA SER A 89 -13.65 -10.56 1.31
C SER A 89 -13.33 -9.10 1.68
N LEU A 90 -12.39 -8.48 0.96
CA LEU A 90 -12.06 -7.06 1.12
C LEU A 90 -12.71 -6.24 0.00
N PHE A 91 -13.48 -5.23 0.38
CA PHE A 91 -14.05 -4.25 -0.54
C PHE A 91 -13.47 -2.88 -0.20
N ILE A 92 -12.96 -2.18 -1.21
CA ILE A 92 -12.51 -0.80 -1.09
C ILE A 92 -13.38 0.04 -2.01
N ASP A 93 -14.06 1.05 -1.47
CA ASP A 93 -15.03 1.88 -2.16
C ASP A 93 -14.67 3.37 -1.97
N MET A 94 -14.84 4.15 -3.04
CA MET A 94 -14.52 5.57 -3.10
C MET A 94 -15.77 6.35 -3.43
N VAL A 95 -16.09 7.36 -2.63
CA VAL A 95 -17.30 8.16 -2.82
C VAL A 95 -16.93 9.64 -2.95
N ASP A 96 -17.31 10.21 -4.08
CA ASP A 96 -17.12 11.64 -4.40
C ASP A 96 -15.68 12.15 -4.30
N VAL A 97 -14.68 11.28 -4.46
CA VAL A 97 -13.27 11.65 -4.42
C VAL A 97 -12.87 12.36 -5.71
N GLU A 98 -12.50 13.63 -5.59
CA GLU A 98 -12.08 14.51 -6.68
C GLU A 98 -10.66 15.03 -6.46
N ASP A 99 -10.27 15.26 -5.19
CA ASP A 99 -8.95 15.79 -4.80
C ASP A 99 -8.06 14.65 -4.29
N GLU A 100 -7.36 13.98 -5.20
CA GLU A 100 -6.52 12.81 -4.89
C GLU A 100 -5.15 13.19 -4.31
N ASP A 101 -4.70 14.44 -4.58
CA ASP A 101 -3.41 14.96 -4.12
C ASP A 101 -3.59 15.88 -2.91
N VAL A 102 -3.15 15.42 -1.76
CA VAL A 102 -3.30 16.12 -0.48
C VAL A 102 -1.95 16.31 0.22
N VAL A 103 -1.90 17.23 1.18
CA VAL A 103 -0.73 17.39 2.05
C VAL A 103 -1.02 16.70 3.38
N ALA A 104 -0.31 15.62 3.65
CA ALA A 104 -0.49 14.80 4.85
C ALA A 104 0.85 14.21 5.33
N ASP A 105 0.84 13.60 6.49
CA ASP A 105 1.91 12.69 6.92
C ASP A 105 1.53 11.25 6.50
N PRO A 106 2.13 10.71 5.42
CA PRO A 106 1.73 9.40 4.89
C PRO A 106 2.10 8.25 5.83
N MET A 107 3.17 8.39 6.62
CA MET A 107 3.55 7.35 7.58
C MET A 107 2.51 7.26 8.70
N ARG A 108 2.07 8.39 9.25
CA ARG A 108 1.05 8.44 10.30
C ARG A 108 -0.33 8.04 9.77
N LEU A 109 -0.67 8.46 8.56
CA LEU A 109 -1.92 8.06 7.91
C LEU A 109 -1.95 6.54 7.67
N ASN A 110 -0.87 5.96 7.14
CA ASN A 110 -0.73 4.51 7.00
C ASN A 110 -0.82 3.80 8.36
N GLN A 111 -0.18 4.30 9.39
CA GLN A 111 -0.22 3.73 10.74
C GLN A 111 -1.64 3.69 11.30
N ILE A 112 -2.42 4.79 11.16
CA ILE A 112 -3.83 4.85 11.55
C ILE A 112 -4.64 3.77 10.83
N MET A 113 -4.53 3.70 9.49
CA MET A 113 -5.30 2.77 8.67
C MET A 113 -4.92 1.31 8.96
N LEU A 114 -3.62 0.99 9.04
CA LEU A 114 -3.14 -0.35 9.32
C LEU A 114 -3.53 -0.84 10.72
N ASN A 115 -3.54 0.02 11.74
CA ASN A 115 -3.99 -0.35 13.07
C ASN A 115 -5.47 -0.76 13.09
N ILE A 116 -6.33 -0.03 12.37
CA ILE A 116 -7.75 -0.36 12.30
C ILE A 116 -7.97 -1.60 11.42
N LEU A 117 -7.36 -1.66 10.22
CA LEU A 117 -7.50 -2.79 9.31
C LEU A 117 -6.95 -4.09 9.89
N SER A 118 -5.81 -4.05 10.59
CA SER A 118 -5.26 -5.24 11.25
C SER A 118 -6.18 -5.75 12.37
N ASN A 119 -6.84 -4.86 13.12
CA ASN A 119 -7.86 -5.23 14.08
C ASN A 119 -9.09 -5.82 13.37
N ALA A 120 -9.59 -5.21 12.30
CA ALA A 120 -10.68 -5.76 11.51
C ALA A 120 -10.36 -7.18 11.02
N ILE A 121 -9.18 -7.39 10.42
CA ILE A 121 -8.72 -8.72 9.97
C ILE A 121 -8.63 -9.69 11.15
N LYS A 122 -8.11 -9.25 12.29
CA LYS A 122 -7.88 -10.08 13.48
C LYS A 122 -9.19 -10.61 14.05
N PHE A 123 -10.21 -9.77 14.16
CA PHE A 123 -11.49 -10.09 14.80
C PHE A 123 -12.57 -10.58 13.83
N THR A 124 -12.36 -10.51 12.54
CA THR A 124 -13.25 -11.10 11.54
C THR A 124 -12.98 -12.60 11.40
N PRO A 125 -14.01 -13.45 11.44
CA PRO A 125 -13.88 -14.88 11.21
C PRO A 125 -13.50 -15.20 9.76
N VAL A 126 -13.05 -16.42 9.54
CA VAL A 126 -12.76 -16.95 8.19
C VAL A 126 -14.01 -16.85 7.31
N GLY A 127 -13.86 -16.30 6.12
CA GLY A 127 -14.96 -16.08 5.17
C GLY A 127 -15.83 -14.86 5.46
N GLY A 128 -15.44 -14.02 6.43
CA GLY A 128 -16.11 -12.74 6.68
C GLY A 128 -15.74 -11.65 5.69
N MET A 129 -16.20 -10.44 5.96
CA MET A 129 -16.06 -9.29 5.06
C MET A 129 -15.48 -8.09 5.79
N ILE A 130 -14.62 -7.34 5.10
CA ILE A 130 -14.12 -6.02 5.52
C ILE A 130 -14.37 -5.03 4.40
N THR A 131 -14.89 -3.86 4.74
CA THR A 131 -15.11 -2.76 3.79
C THR A 131 -14.33 -1.54 4.25
N LEU A 132 -13.49 -1.00 3.38
CA LEU A 132 -12.88 0.33 3.53
C LEU A 132 -13.58 1.26 2.55
N ARG A 133 -14.35 2.23 3.09
CA ARG A 133 -15.00 3.27 2.29
C ARG A 133 -14.33 4.61 2.56
N ILE A 134 -13.91 5.29 1.52
CA ILE A 134 -13.29 6.61 1.58
C ILE A 134 -14.25 7.62 0.95
N VAL A 135 -14.65 8.61 1.72
CA VAL A 135 -15.65 9.60 1.32
C VAL A 135 -15.03 10.99 1.38
N GLN A 136 -15.02 11.70 0.26
CA GLN A 136 -14.70 13.12 0.25
C GLN A 136 -15.95 13.94 0.59
N LYS A 137 -15.85 14.85 1.56
CA LYS A 137 -16.94 15.76 1.95
C LYS A 137 -16.73 17.13 1.31
N GLN A 138 -17.83 17.74 0.88
CA GLN A 138 -17.82 19.08 0.28
C GLN A 138 -17.95 20.21 1.34
N THR A 139 -17.51 19.97 2.57
CA THR A 139 -17.69 20.91 3.70
C THR A 139 -16.44 21.71 4.04
N ALA A 140 -15.31 21.39 3.41
CA ALA A 140 -14.03 22.02 3.72
C ALA A 140 -13.93 23.46 3.20
N PRO A 141 -13.17 24.35 3.88
CA PRO A 141 -12.81 25.67 3.36
C PRO A 141 -11.97 25.55 2.08
N HIS A 142 -11.96 26.63 1.27
CA HIS A 142 -11.11 26.68 0.08
C HIS A 142 -9.64 26.31 0.38
N GLY A 143 -9.07 25.45 -0.46
CA GLY A 143 -7.69 24.97 -0.32
C GLY A 143 -7.51 23.79 0.62
N SER A 144 -8.59 23.22 1.13
CA SER A 144 -8.59 22.00 1.96
C SER A 144 -9.73 21.07 1.57
N VAL A 145 -9.61 19.82 1.96
CA VAL A 145 -10.58 18.75 1.72
C VAL A 145 -10.82 17.96 3.00
N ASP A 146 -12.06 17.59 3.26
CA ASP A 146 -12.44 16.71 4.36
C ASP A 146 -12.64 15.29 3.85
N TYR A 147 -11.93 14.34 4.44
CA TYR A 147 -12.07 12.90 4.16
C TYR A 147 -12.63 12.16 5.37
N GLU A 148 -13.55 11.24 5.11
CA GLU A 148 -13.97 10.22 6.06
C GLU A 148 -13.52 8.83 5.56
N PHE A 149 -12.84 8.09 6.42
CA PHE A 149 -12.43 6.71 6.20
C PHE A 149 -13.29 5.82 7.09
N HIS A 150 -14.17 5.04 6.48
CA HIS A 150 -15.04 4.09 7.16
C HIS A 150 -14.47 2.69 6.99
N ILE A 151 -14.03 2.07 8.08
CA ILE A 151 -13.55 0.70 8.10
C ILE A 151 -14.56 -0.16 8.85
N ARG A 152 -15.30 -0.97 8.10
CA ARG A 152 -16.33 -1.85 8.64
C ARG A 152 -15.91 -3.31 8.50
N ASP A 153 -16.12 -4.08 9.55
CA ASP A 153 -15.91 -5.52 9.58
C ASP A 153 -17.21 -6.27 9.96
N THR A 154 -17.29 -7.55 9.58
CA THR A 154 -18.35 -8.48 10.00
C THR A 154 -17.85 -9.42 11.11
N GLY A 155 -17.04 -8.91 12.01
CA GLY A 155 -16.39 -9.64 13.07
C GLY A 155 -17.31 -9.90 14.29
N ILE A 156 -16.67 -10.23 15.40
CA ILE A 156 -17.36 -10.53 16.65
C ILE A 156 -18.08 -9.34 17.28
N GLY A 157 -17.75 -8.11 16.86
CA GLY A 157 -18.24 -6.88 17.47
C GLY A 157 -17.77 -6.70 18.92
N MET A 158 -18.26 -5.63 19.57
CA MET A 158 -17.87 -5.21 20.91
C MET A 158 -19.08 -4.82 21.73
N SER A 159 -19.01 -5.04 23.06
CA SER A 159 -20.04 -4.55 23.99
C SER A 159 -20.06 -3.02 24.05
N SER A 160 -21.21 -2.42 24.33
CA SER A 160 -21.34 -0.97 24.50
C SER A 160 -20.44 -0.41 25.60
N ALA A 161 -20.28 -1.17 26.68
CA ALA A 161 -19.37 -0.80 27.77
C ALA A 161 -17.90 -0.75 27.32
N PHE A 162 -17.44 -1.65 26.45
CA PHE A 162 -16.08 -1.63 25.94
C PHE A 162 -15.85 -0.53 24.90
N GLN A 163 -16.85 -0.18 24.10
CA GLN A 163 -16.75 0.91 23.12
C GLN A 163 -16.40 2.25 23.76
N GLU A 164 -16.83 2.52 25.00
CA GLU A 164 -16.48 3.75 25.71
C GLU A 164 -14.99 3.84 26.08
N HIS A 165 -14.32 2.69 26.20
CA HIS A 165 -12.94 2.58 26.67
C HIS A 165 -11.94 2.10 25.60
N ILE A 166 -12.39 1.80 24.37
CA ILE A 166 -11.52 1.19 23.33
C ILE A 166 -10.30 2.05 22.97
N PHE A 167 -10.37 3.35 23.16
CA PHE A 167 -9.28 4.28 22.90
C PHE A 167 -8.38 4.53 24.11
N GLU A 168 -8.66 3.92 25.26
CA GLU A 168 -7.81 3.98 26.44
C GLU A 168 -6.61 3.06 26.29
N GLN A 169 -5.50 3.40 26.94
CA GLN A 169 -4.29 2.58 26.93
C GLN A 169 -4.52 1.23 27.62
N PHE A 170 -4.02 0.17 27.00
CA PHE A 170 -4.14 -1.21 27.48
C PHE A 170 -5.58 -1.73 27.60
N ALA A 171 -6.56 -1.04 27.00
CA ALA A 171 -7.93 -1.48 26.98
C ALA A 171 -8.08 -2.81 26.19
N ARG A 172 -8.71 -3.80 26.83
CA ARG A 172 -9.01 -5.11 26.24
C ARG A 172 -10.33 -5.62 26.76
N GLU A 173 -11.16 -6.15 25.88
CA GLU A 173 -12.41 -6.77 26.31
C GLU A 173 -12.13 -8.19 26.87
N GLU A 174 -12.49 -8.42 28.11
CA GLU A 174 -12.30 -9.71 28.79
C GLU A 174 -13.46 -10.67 28.48
N THR A 175 -13.45 -11.28 27.30
CA THR A 175 -14.36 -12.37 26.96
C THR A 175 -13.59 -13.64 26.65
N SER A 176 -14.22 -14.80 26.83
CA SER A 176 -13.59 -16.14 26.61
C SER A 176 -13.10 -16.30 25.15
N THR A 177 -13.66 -15.55 24.22
CA THR A 177 -13.28 -15.54 22.80
C THR A 177 -12.08 -14.61 22.55
N VAL A 178 -12.09 -13.41 23.15
CA VAL A 178 -11.03 -12.40 22.98
C VAL A 178 -9.78 -12.73 23.77
N SER A 179 -9.90 -13.41 24.92
CA SER A 179 -8.73 -13.79 25.76
C SER A 179 -7.71 -14.69 25.04
N LYS A 180 -8.11 -15.35 23.94
CA LYS A 180 -7.22 -16.16 23.09
C LYS A 180 -6.55 -15.35 21.97
N ILE A 181 -6.96 -14.11 21.73
CA ILE A 181 -6.47 -13.28 20.66
C ILE A 181 -5.43 -12.30 21.23
N GLN A 182 -4.17 -12.44 20.83
CA GLN A 182 -3.06 -11.59 21.30
C GLN A 182 -3.18 -10.15 20.83
N GLY A 183 -2.80 -9.18 21.68
CA GLY A 183 -2.75 -7.75 21.33
C GLY A 183 -2.27 -6.91 22.51
N THR A 184 -1.64 -5.78 22.22
CA THR A 184 -1.03 -4.85 23.19
C THR A 184 -2.06 -4.02 23.95
N GLY A 185 -3.21 -3.75 23.32
CA GLY A 185 -4.17 -2.74 23.80
C GLY A 185 -3.68 -1.29 23.61
N LEU A 186 -2.57 -1.06 22.90
CA LEU A 186 -2.03 0.27 22.63
C LEU A 186 -2.43 0.80 21.26
N GLY A 187 -2.64 -0.07 20.26
CA GLY A 187 -2.86 0.35 18.88
C GLY A 187 -3.99 1.35 18.69
N MET A 188 -5.14 1.16 19.36
CA MET A 188 -6.28 2.09 19.23
C MET A 188 -6.04 3.40 20.00
N ALA A 189 -5.33 3.36 21.13
CA ALA A 189 -4.92 4.59 21.85
C ALA A 189 -3.92 5.40 21.01
N ILE A 190 -2.95 4.75 20.38
CA ILE A 190 -2.01 5.38 19.42
C ILE A 190 -2.79 5.99 18.26
N THR A 191 -3.72 5.24 17.66
CA THR A 191 -4.56 5.72 16.56
C THR A 191 -5.33 6.98 16.94
N LYS A 192 -5.99 7.00 18.11
CA LYS A 192 -6.71 8.17 18.62
C LYS A 192 -5.79 9.39 18.76
N ASN A 193 -4.63 9.22 19.37
CA ASN A 193 -3.67 10.30 19.54
C ASN A 193 -3.14 10.83 18.19
N LEU A 194 -2.84 9.97 17.23
CA LEU A 194 -2.41 10.39 15.89
C LEU A 194 -3.51 11.16 15.16
N VAL A 195 -4.75 10.68 15.21
CA VAL A 195 -5.90 11.38 14.62
C VAL A 195 -6.09 12.76 15.26
N ASP A 196 -5.99 12.86 16.59
CA ASP A 196 -6.10 14.14 17.31
C ASP A 196 -4.96 15.10 16.95
N MET A 197 -3.72 14.59 16.80
CA MET A 197 -2.57 15.38 16.34
C MET A 197 -2.75 15.90 14.90
N MET A 198 -3.41 15.12 14.04
CA MET A 198 -3.77 15.53 12.68
C MET A 198 -5.01 16.44 12.63
N GLY A 199 -5.57 16.83 13.79
CA GLY A 199 -6.73 17.71 13.88
C GLY A 199 -8.06 17.08 13.47
N GLY A 200 -8.11 15.74 13.47
CA GLY A 200 -9.28 14.96 13.08
C GLY A 200 -10.11 14.42 14.24
N SER A 201 -10.98 13.48 13.92
CA SER A 201 -11.76 12.72 14.90
C SER A 201 -11.88 11.26 14.50
N ILE A 202 -12.01 10.38 15.51
CA ILE A 202 -12.28 8.96 15.32
C ILE A 202 -13.45 8.56 16.21
N SER A 203 -14.34 7.76 15.63
CA SER A 203 -15.49 7.16 16.35
C SER A 203 -15.61 5.67 15.99
N VAL A 204 -16.37 4.93 16.80
CA VAL A 204 -16.68 3.53 16.57
C VAL A 204 -18.14 3.25 16.85
N GLU A 205 -18.75 2.45 15.98
CA GLU A 205 -20.06 1.85 16.17
C GLU A 205 -19.90 0.32 16.08
N SER A 206 -20.39 -0.42 17.07
CA SER A 206 -20.23 -1.86 17.11
C SER A 206 -21.39 -2.52 17.83
N GLU A 207 -21.72 -3.75 17.37
CA GLU A 207 -22.73 -4.57 18.00
C GLU A 207 -22.21 -6.02 18.11
N PRO A 208 -22.29 -6.66 19.30
CA PRO A 208 -21.84 -8.04 19.45
C PRO A 208 -22.47 -8.97 18.41
N GLY A 209 -21.62 -9.72 17.70
CA GLY A 209 -22.03 -10.66 16.64
C GLY A 209 -22.37 -10.03 15.28
N LYS A 210 -22.32 -8.71 15.14
CA LYS A 210 -22.58 -8.03 13.86
C LYS A 210 -21.34 -7.34 13.26
N GLY A 211 -20.29 -7.18 14.06
CA GLY A 211 -19.05 -6.52 13.66
C GLY A 211 -18.92 -5.10 14.18
N SER A 212 -17.96 -4.37 13.64
CA SER A 212 -17.64 -3.00 14.04
C SER A 212 -17.47 -2.10 12.83
N GLU A 213 -17.72 -0.81 12.99
CA GLU A 213 -17.41 0.23 12.02
C GLU A 213 -16.64 1.35 12.70
N PHE A 214 -15.43 1.61 12.25
CA PHE A 214 -14.60 2.73 12.66
C PHE A 214 -14.69 3.83 11.62
N THR A 215 -14.93 5.05 12.06
CA THR A 215 -14.95 6.24 11.20
C THR A 215 -13.85 7.20 11.63
N VAL A 216 -12.91 7.47 10.73
CA VAL A 216 -11.84 8.46 10.91
C VAL A 216 -12.12 9.64 10.00
N SER A 217 -12.25 10.83 10.57
CA SER A 217 -12.47 12.09 9.82
C SER A 217 -11.22 12.95 9.92
N LEU A 218 -10.64 13.31 8.78
CA LEU A 218 -9.42 14.11 8.69
C LEU A 218 -9.59 15.22 7.66
N ARG A 219 -8.97 16.38 7.95
CA ARG A 219 -8.89 17.49 7.00
C ARG A 219 -7.48 17.63 6.49
N PHE A 220 -7.34 17.70 5.17
CA PHE A 220 -6.05 17.87 4.50
C PHE A 220 -6.02 19.15 3.68
N PRO A 221 -4.90 19.90 3.66
CA PRO A 221 -4.66 20.87 2.61
C PRO A 221 -4.56 20.14 1.25
N ILE A 222 -5.08 20.76 0.20
CA ILE A 222 -4.94 20.24 -1.17
C ILE A 222 -3.52 20.56 -1.65
N SER A 223 -2.86 19.57 -2.27
CA SER A 223 -1.52 19.73 -2.83
C SER A 223 -1.62 20.29 -4.24
N GLY A 224 -1.10 21.50 -4.46
CA GLY A 224 -1.07 22.14 -5.78
C GLY A 224 -2.25 23.06 -6.06
N GLU A 225 -2.21 23.73 -7.23
CA GLU A 225 -3.40 24.41 -7.76
C GLU A 225 -4.46 23.34 -8.01
N GLN A 226 -5.70 23.60 -7.56
CA GLN A 226 -6.84 22.72 -7.87
C GLN A 226 -6.76 22.40 -9.37
N ALA A 227 -6.43 21.17 -9.70
CA ALA A 227 -6.57 20.70 -11.05
C ALA A 227 -8.07 20.72 -11.33
N VAL A 228 -8.55 21.86 -11.88
CA VAL A 228 -9.88 21.90 -12.50
C VAL A 228 -9.95 20.63 -13.33
N PRO A 229 -11.01 19.82 -13.21
CA PRO A 229 -11.16 18.61 -13.99
C PRO A 229 -11.00 19.00 -15.46
N GLN A 230 -9.77 18.93 -15.98
CA GLN A 230 -9.53 19.32 -17.35
C GLN A 230 -10.20 18.24 -18.19
N ARG A 231 -11.25 18.65 -18.89
CA ARG A 231 -11.83 17.84 -19.97
C ARG A 231 -10.68 17.42 -20.87
N ILE A 232 -10.64 16.17 -21.22
CA ILE A 232 -9.66 15.66 -22.17
C ILE A 232 -10.25 15.89 -23.56
N PRO A 233 -9.71 16.83 -24.37
CA PRO A 233 -10.34 17.21 -25.65
C PRO A 233 -10.57 16.01 -26.58
N GLN A 234 -9.69 15.01 -26.53
CA GLN A 234 -9.76 13.80 -27.34
C GLN A 234 -10.91 12.86 -26.94
N LEU A 235 -11.40 12.98 -25.71
CA LEU A 235 -12.47 12.16 -25.16
C LEU A 235 -13.82 12.89 -25.14
N GLU A 236 -13.87 14.17 -25.51
CA GLU A 236 -15.09 14.96 -25.43
C GLU A 236 -16.17 14.44 -26.40
N GLY A 237 -17.33 14.12 -25.84
CA GLY A 237 -18.47 13.59 -26.57
C GLY A 237 -18.42 12.10 -26.89
N LEU A 238 -17.30 11.41 -26.68
CA LEU A 238 -17.22 9.96 -26.79
C LEU A 238 -18.15 9.28 -25.79
N ARG A 239 -18.64 8.09 -26.14
CA ARG A 239 -19.63 7.36 -25.37
C ARG A 239 -19.02 6.13 -24.73
N ALA A 240 -19.18 5.97 -23.43
CA ALA A 240 -18.70 4.81 -22.67
C ALA A 240 -19.85 3.98 -22.10
N LEU A 241 -19.67 2.65 -22.05
CA LEU A 241 -20.54 1.74 -21.31
C LEU A 241 -19.78 1.17 -20.11
N VAL A 242 -20.38 1.32 -18.93
CA VAL A 242 -19.88 0.74 -17.67
C VAL A 242 -20.75 -0.46 -17.31
N ALA A 243 -20.15 -1.62 -17.05
CA ALA A 243 -20.84 -2.84 -16.61
C ALA A 243 -20.17 -3.36 -15.33
N ASP A 244 -20.86 -3.31 -14.21
CA ASP A 244 -20.39 -3.72 -12.89
C ASP A 244 -21.60 -4.13 -12.04
N ASP A 245 -21.54 -5.20 -11.27
CA ASP A 245 -22.68 -5.67 -10.47
C ASP A 245 -23.00 -4.74 -9.28
N ASP A 246 -22.04 -3.90 -8.86
CA ASP A 246 -22.26 -2.85 -7.88
C ASP A 246 -22.73 -1.54 -8.53
N THR A 247 -23.98 -1.16 -8.21
CA THR A 247 -24.58 0.09 -8.68
C THR A 247 -23.76 1.33 -8.28
N ASN A 248 -23.13 1.34 -7.09
CA ASN A 248 -22.34 2.49 -6.64
C ASN A 248 -21.09 2.66 -7.51
N THR A 249 -20.41 1.56 -7.80
CA THR A 249 -19.25 1.56 -8.73
C THR A 249 -19.69 2.09 -10.10
N CYS A 250 -20.79 1.61 -10.65
CA CYS A 250 -21.36 2.09 -11.92
C CYS A 250 -21.58 3.61 -11.91
N LEU A 251 -22.21 4.14 -10.87
CA LEU A 251 -22.52 5.56 -10.73
C LEU A 251 -21.26 6.41 -10.58
N ASN A 252 -20.30 5.98 -9.75
CA ASN A 252 -19.03 6.68 -9.52
C ASN A 252 -18.19 6.75 -10.80
N VAL A 253 -18.01 5.62 -11.48
CA VAL A 253 -17.27 5.57 -12.76
C VAL A 253 -17.97 6.42 -13.82
N SER A 254 -19.31 6.36 -13.91
CA SER A 254 -20.08 7.21 -14.83
C SER A 254 -19.93 8.70 -14.53
N LYS A 255 -19.87 9.09 -13.23
CA LYS A 255 -19.62 10.46 -12.82
C LYS A 255 -18.21 10.90 -13.27
N MET A 256 -17.20 10.09 -13.02
CA MET A 256 -15.80 10.35 -13.45
C MET A 256 -15.70 10.54 -14.96
N LEU A 257 -16.33 9.66 -15.76
CA LEU A 257 -16.36 9.77 -17.21
C LEU A 257 -16.98 11.09 -17.71
N ARG A 258 -18.09 11.52 -17.08
CA ARG A 258 -18.73 12.82 -17.41
C ARG A 258 -17.85 14.00 -17.06
N MET A 259 -17.09 13.94 -15.96
CA MET A 259 -16.18 15.01 -15.56
C MET A 259 -15.05 15.22 -16.58
N ILE A 260 -14.58 14.14 -17.23
CA ILE A 260 -13.56 14.25 -18.29
C ILE A 260 -14.14 14.57 -19.68
N GLY A 261 -15.47 14.72 -19.78
CA GLY A 261 -16.15 15.16 -21.02
C GLY A 261 -16.85 14.04 -21.82
N MET A 262 -16.86 12.82 -21.35
CA MET A 262 -17.50 11.68 -22.01
C MET A 262 -19.00 11.58 -21.71
N ARG A 263 -19.76 10.96 -22.60
CA ARG A 263 -21.11 10.45 -22.34
C ARG A 263 -20.99 9.06 -21.74
N SER A 264 -21.75 8.73 -20.70
CA SER A 264 -21.67 7.43 -20.06
C SER A 264 -23.05 6.81 -19.81
N ASP A 265 -23.18 5.55 -20.18
CA ASP A 265 -24.27 4.66 -19.81
C ASP A 265 -23.71 3.58 -18.87
N TRP A 266 -24.56 2.96 -18.09
CA TRP A 266 -24.14 1.88 -17.19
C TRP A 266 -25.22 0.79 -17.05
N THR A 267 -24.79 -0.41 -16.65
CA THR A 267 -25.67 -1.54 -16.33
C THR A 267 -25.03 -2.42 -15.26
N THR A 268 -25.86 -3.12 -14.49
CA THR A 268 -25.39 -4.10 -13.49
C THR A 268 -25.42 -5.55 -14.01
N SER A 269 -25.61 -5.76 -15.33
CA SER A 269 -25.72 -7.07 -15.95
C SER A 269 -24.82 -7.19 -17.18
N GLY A 270 -24.05 -8.26 -17.23
CA GLY A 270 -23.21 -8.58 -18.39
C GLY A 270 -24.05 -8.89 -19.65
N HIS A 271 -25.18 -9.54 -19.50
CA HIS A 271 -26.10 -9.78 -20.63
C HIS A 271 -26.68 -8.47 -21.18
N GLU A 272 -27.09 -7.57 -20.29
CA GLU A 272 -27.61 -6.26 -20.68
C GLU A 272 -26.54 -5.41 -21.36
N ALA A 273 -25.29 -5.50 -20.94
CA ALA A 273 -24.17 -4.81 -21.59
C ALA A 273 -24.03 -5.21 -23.07
N VAL A 274 -24.16 -6.51 -23.37
CA VAL A 274 -24.11 -7.02 -24.75
C VAL A 274 -25.31 -6.52 -25.55
N VAL A 275 -26.55 -6.58 -24.99
CA VAL A 275 -27.77 -6.10 -25.67
C VAL A 275 -27.69 -4.61 -25.96
N ARG A 276 -27.31 -3.79 -24.97
CA ARG A 276 -27.14 -2.33 -25.16
C ARG A 276 -26.09 -2.00 -26.21
N THR A 277 -25.03 -2.81 -26.30
CA THR A 277 -24.00 -2.63 -27.34
C THR A 277 -24.61 -2.87 -28.73
N GLN A 278 -25.41 -3.91 -28.91
CA GLN A 278 -26.08 -4.21 -30.17
C GLN A 278 -27.06 -3.10 -30.55
N ASP A 279 -27.91 -2.68 -29.61
CA ASP A 279 -28.90 -1.62 -29.83
C ASP A 279 -28.23 -0.28 -30.22
N ALA A 280 -27.10 0.06 -29.56
CA ALA A 280 -26.34 1.27 -29.87
C ALA A 280 -25.75 1.27 -31.29
N ILE A 281 -25.25 0.11 -31.74
CA ILE A 281 -24.77 -0.07 -33.11
C ILE A 281 -25.91 0.08 -34.13
N GLU A 282 -27.06 -0.53 -33.87
CA GLU A 282 -28.24 -0.46 -34.74
C GLU A 282 -28.78 0.99 -34.85
N GLN A 283 -28.65 1.77 -33.78
CA GLN A 283 -29.04 3.19 -33.74
C GLN A 283 -27.97 4.13 -34.32
N GLY A 284 -26.78 3.65 -34.67
CA GLY A 284 -25.68 4.45 -35.20
C GLY A 284 -24.99 5.35 -34.18
N ASP A 285 -25.20 5.08 -32.88
CA ASP A 285 -24.55 5.80 -31.75
C ASP A 285 -23.84 4.77 -30.83
N GLY A 286 -22.84 4.07 -31.41
CA GLY A 286 -22.07 3.03 -30.74
C GLY A 286 -21.26 3.54 -29.56
N PHE A 287 -20.76 2.63 -28.72
CA PHE A 287 -19.86 2.96 -27.64
C PHE A 287 -18.42 3.01 -28.13
N ASP A 288 -17.67 4.02 -27.68
CA ASP A 288 -16.27 4.25 -28.02
C ASP A 288 -15.34 3.61 -26.98
N VAL A 289 -15.82 3.31 -25.75
CA VAL A 289 -15.07 2.70 -24.65
C VAL A 289 -15.99 1.80 -23.84
N PHE A 290 -15.46 0.68 -23.38
CA PHE A 290 -16.12 -0.23 -22.44
C PHE A 290 -15.29 -0.36 -21.17
N ILE A 291 -15.96 -0.27 -20.00
CA ILE A 291 -15.39 -0.52 -18.68
C ILE A 291 -16.21 -1.64 -18.05
N ILE A 292 -15.61 -2.81 -17.87
CA ILE A 292 -16.34 -4.04 -17.53
C ILE A 292 -15.71 -4.66 -16.28
N ASP A 293 -16.53 -4.96 -15.28
CA ASP A 293 -16.07 -5.73 -14.13
C ASP A 293 -15.73 -7.17 -14.53
N TRP A 294 -14.65 -7.68 -13.93
CA TRP A 294 -14.25 -9.08 -14.09
C TRP A 294 -15.31 -10.06 -13.60
N MET A 295 -15.95 -9.76 -12.47
CA MET A 295 -16.83 -10.65 -11.72
C MET A 295 -18.30 -10.22 -11.76
N ILE A 296 -18.94 -10.25 -12.92
CA ILE A 296 -20.38 -10.00 -13.01
C ILE A 296 -21.13 -11.35 -12.84
N PRO A 297 -22.11 -11.46 -11.92
CA PRO A 297 -22.73 -12.74 -11.56
C PRO A 297 -23.47 -13.46 -12.68
N ASP A 298 -24.13 -12.72 -13.58
CA ASP A 298 -24.96 -13.28 -14.65
C ASP A 298 -24.14 -13.71 -15.88
N LEU A 299 -23.03 -13.04 -16.15
CA LEU A 299 -22.12 -13.32 -17.24
C LEU A 299 -20.72 -12.82 -16.90
N ASN A 300 -19.76 -13.74 -16.78
CA ASN A 300 -18.37 -13.41 -16.48
C ASN A 300 -17.82 -12.34 -17.44
N GLY A 301 -17.09 -11.35 -16.91
CA GLY A 301 -16.57 -10.21 -17.66
C GLY A 301 -15.80 -10.59 -18.92
N LEU A 302 -15.02 -11.68 -18.89
CA LEU A 302 -14.29 -12.16 -20.07
C LEU A 302 -15.25 -12.64 -21.18
N GLU A 303 -16.34 -13.29 -20.83
CA GLU A 303 -17.34 -13.71 -21.81
C GLU A 303 -18.13 -12.50 -22.35
N VAL A 304 -18.38 -11.47 -21.50
CA VAL A 304 -18.93 -10.18 -21.96
C VAL A 304 -17.99 -9.57 -23.01
N VAL A 305 -16.69 -9.50 -22.73
CA VAL A 305 -15.69 -9.00 -23.68
C VAL A 305 -15.72 -9.76 -25.00
N ARG A 306 -15.71 -11.11 -24.96
CA ARG A 306 -15.75 -11.95 -26.17
C ARG A 306 -17.00 -11.68 -27.02
N ARG A 307 -18.17 -11.49 -26.39
CA ARG A 307 -19.42 -11.19 -27.08
C ARG A 307 -19.43 -9.79 -27.65
N ILE A 308 -19.01 -8.79 -26.89
CA ILE A 308 -18.91 -7.42 -27.36
C ILE A 308 -17.91 -7.34 -28.54
N ARG A 309 -16.74 -8.00 -28.46
CA ARG A 309 -15.74 -8.02 -29.55
C ARG A 309 -16.28 -8.56 -30.86
N ARG A 310 -17.20 -9.51 -30.82
CA ARG A 310 -17.89 -10.02 -32.05
C ARG A 310 -18.78 -8.97 -32.71
N LEU A 311 -19.27 -7.99 -31.95
CA LEU A 311 -20.11 -6.90 -32.45
C LEU A 311 -19.31 -5.68 -32.94
N ILE A 312 -18.23 -5.30 -32.22
CA ILE A 312 -17.51 -4.01 -32.44
C ILE A 312 -16.14 -4.17 -33.11
N GLY A 313 -15.61 -5.39 -33.24
CA GLY A 313 -14.23 -5.62 -33.75
C GLY A 313 -13.15 -5.32 -32.71
N SER A 314 -11.92 -5.05 -33.16
CA SER A 314 -10.73 -4.98 -32.31
C SER A 314 -10.30 -3.58 -31.83
N ASN A 315 -10.81 -2.51 -32.46
CA ASN A 315 -10.24 -1.17 -32.28
C ASN A 315 -10.77 -0.40 -31.06
N THR A 316 -11.99 -0.68 -30.61
CA THR A 316 -12.60 0.00 -29.48
C THR A 316 -11.95 -0.46 -28.16
N PRO A 317 -11.45 0.44 -27.29
CA PRO A 317 -10.87 0.05 -26.01
C PRO A 317 -11.88 -0.67 -25.10
N ILE A 318 -11.46 -1.80 -24.52
CA ILE A 318 -12.17 -2.51 -23.46
C ILE A 318 -11.24 -2.62 -22.26
N ILE A 319 -11.66 -2.02 -21.13
CA ILE A 319 -10.95 -1.97 -19.87
C ILE A 319 -11.64 -2.93 -18.90
N ILE A 320 -10.89 -3.81 -18.27
CA ILE A 320 -11.39 -4.68 -17.20
C ILE A 320 -11.10 -4.05 -15.85
N LEU A 321 -12.14 -3.90 -15.00
CA LEU A 321 -12.00 -3.61 -13.58
C LEU A 321 -11.85 -4.92 -12.80
N THR A 322 -10.88 -4.98 -11.88
CA THR A 322 -10.68 -6.17 -11.05
C THR A 322 -10.26 -5.81 -9.63
N ALA A 323 -10.76 -6.55 -8.65
CA ALA A 323 -10.31 -6.48 -7.26
C ALA A 323 -9.10 -7.38 -6.97
N TYR A 324 -8.67 -8.19 -7.94
CA TYR A 324 -7.63 -9.21 -7.81
C TYR A 324 -6.41 -8.89 -8.67
N ASP A 325 -5.28 -9.51 -8.35
CA ASP A 325 -4.11 -9.51 -9.22
C ASP A 325 -4.48 -10.23 -10.54
N TRP A 326 -4.25 -9.54 -11.67
CA TRP A 326 -4.60 -10.04 -13.00
C TRP A 326 -3.48 -10.83 -13.67
N ALA A 327 -2.32 -11.02 -13.02
CA ALA A 327 -1.17 -11.70 -13.63
C ALA A 327 -1.52 -13.11 -14.16
N ASP A 328 -2.37 -13.85 -13.43
CA ASP A 328 -2.80 -15.19 -13.82
C ASP A 328 -3.79 -15.21 -15.00
N ILE A 329 -4.50 -14.11 -15.25
CA ILE A 329 -5.58 -14.04 -16.26
C ILE A 329 -5.23 -13.14 -17.44
N GLU A 330 -4.10 -12.42 -17.37
CA GLU A 330 -3.70 -11.43 -18.37
C GLU A 330 -3.61 -12.01 -19.77
N VAL A 331 -3.02 -13.18 -19.91
CA VAL A 331 -2.83 -13.85 -21.22
C VAL A 331 -4.17 -14.18 -21.86
N GLU A 332 -5.10 -14.76 -21.09
CA GLU A 332 -6.43 -15.13 -21.59
C GLU A 332 -7.27 -13.89 -21.92
N ALA A 333 -7.20 -12.87 -21.08
CA ALA A 333 -7.96 -11.64 -21.28
C ALA A 333 -7.44 -10.83 -22.48
N LYS A 334 -6.13 -10.72 -22.66
CA LYS A 334 -5.54 -10.11 -23.88
C LYS A 334 -5.95 -10.89 -25.13
N ALA A 335 -5.94 -12.22 -25.09
CA ALA A 335 -6.41 -13.06 -26.20
C ALA A 335 -7.91 -12.85 -26.50
N ALA A 336 -8.72 -12.51 -25.50
CA ALA A 336 -10.13 -12.16 -25.67
C ALA A 336 -10.34 -10.75 -26.21
N GLY A 337 -9.29 -9.91 -26.23
CA GLY A 337 -9.33 -8.56 -26.77
C GLY A 337 -9.48 -7.46 -25.71
N VAL A 338 -9.11 -7.72 -24.45
CA VAL A 338 -8.99 -6.70 -23.41
C VAL A 338 -7.84 -5.77 -23.75
N THR A 339 -8.08 -4.47 -23.67
CA THR A 339 -7.08 -3.43 -23.99
C THR A 339 -6.26 -3.06 -22.77
N ALA A 340 -6.87 -2.93 -21.60
CA ALA A 340 -6.21 -2.55 -20.35
C ALA A 340 -6.91 -3.18 -19.13
N PHE A 341 -6.17 -3.23 -18.03
CA PHE A 341 -6.69 -3.61 -16.72
C PHE A 341 -6.60 -2.43 -15.78
N CYS A 342 -7.54 -2.37 -14.84
CA CYS A 342 -7.56 -1.40 -13.77
C CYS A 342 -7.94 -2.07 -12.45
N ALA A 343 -7.20 -1.77 -11.40
CA ALA A 343 -7.51 -2.25 -10.06
C ALA A 343 -8.70 -1.48 -9.47
N LYS A 344 -9.56 -2.16 -8.74
CA LYS A 344 -10.53 -1.52 -7.84
C LYS A 344 -9.82 -1.18 -6.50
N PRO A 345 -10.07 0.01 -5.92
CA PRO A 345 -10.96 1.08 -6.37
C PRO A 345 -10.38 1.89 -7.53
N LEU A 346 -11.24 2.32 -8.45
CA LEU A 346 -10.83 3.16 -9.58
C LEU A 346 -10.72 4.62 -9.14
N PHE A 347 -9.58 5.22 -9.43
CA PHE A 347 -9.29 6.64 -9.20
C PHE A 347 -9.37 7.45 -10.50
N MET A 348 -9.62 8.76 -10.36
CA MET A 348 -9.73 9.68 -11.49
C MET A 348 -8.40 9.78 -12.27
N SER A 349 -7.28 9.86 -11.56
CA SER A 349 -5.93 9.89 -12.14
C SER A 349 -5.65 8.64 -12.98
N GLU A 350 -6.02 7.47 -12.45
CA GLU A 350 -5.84 6.18 -13.12
C GLU A 350 -6.75 6.03 -14.35
N LEU A 351 -8.03 6.40 -14.20
CA LEU A 351 -8.98 6.42 -15.31
C LEU A 351 -8.49 7.32 -16.45
N ARG A 352 -8.00 8.50 -16.13
CA ARG A 352 -7.42 9.43 -17.11
C ARG A 352 -6.22 8.82 -17.82
N ARG A 353 -5.29 8.24 -17.11
CA ARG A 353 -4.11 7.59 -17.67
C ARG A 353 -4.51 6.51 -18.67
N ILE A 354 -5.36 5.57 -18.25
CA ILE A 354 -5.79 4.43 -19.08
C ILE A 354 -6.57 4.88 -20.32
N LEU A 355 -7.43 5.89 -20.19
CA LEU A 355 -8.21 6.39 -21.31
C LEU A 355 -7.39 7.26 -22.27
N SER A 356 -6.29 7.87 -21.81
CA SER A 356 -5.43 8.70 -22.66
C SER A 356 -4.46 7.86 -23.49
N GLU A 357 -3.97 6.73 -22.99
CA GLU A 357 -2.99 5.86 -23.66
C GLU A 357 -3.38 5.45 -25.10
N PRO A 358 -4.61 5.00 -25.37
CA PRO A 358 -5.02 4.59 -26.70
C PRO A 358 -5.09 5.75 -27.73
N PHE A 359 -5.15 7.00 -27.25
CA PHE A 359 -5.33 8.19 -28.06
C PHE A 359 -4.09 9.09 -28.13
N LEU A 360 -3.00 8.73 -27.43
CA LEU A 360 -1.71 9.42 -27.51
C LEU A 360 -0.88 8.89 -28.69
N PRO A 361 -0.09 9.75 -29.39
CA PRO A 361 0.87 9.30 -30.39
C PRO A 361 1.90 8.36 -29.76
N ALA A 362 2.30 7.32 -30.50
CA ALA A 362 3.15 6.21 -30.05
C ALA A 362 4.55 6.58 -29.49
N GLU A 363 4.93 7.86 -29.49
CA GLU A 363 6.24 8.33 -28.98
C GLU A 363 6.29 8.53 -27.45
N ALA A 364 5.14 8.42 -26.74
CA ALA A 364 5.06 8.62 -25.29
C ALA A 364 4.98 7.29 -24.48
N ALA A 365 4.92 6.13 -25.14
CA ALA A 365 4.57 4.85 -24.52
C ALA A 365 5.78 4.01 -24.03
N GLU A 366 7.02 4.50 -24.07
CA GLU A 366 8.23 3.72 -23.75
C GLU A 366 8.73 3.85 -22.29
N GLN A 367 7.87 4.17 -21.33
CA GLN A 367 8.25 4.11 -19.90
C GLN A 367 7.38 3.15 -19.09
N THR A 368 7.10 1.96 -19.61
CA THR A 368 6.51 0.87 -18.84
C THR A 368 7.62 -0.02 -18.28
N GLU A 369 7.53 -0.29 -16.99
CA GLU A 369 8.42 -1.06 -16.13
C GLU A 369 9.07 -2.27 -16.84
N LYS A 370 10.31 -2.09 -17.26
CA LYS A 370 11.21 -3.24 -17.40
C LYS A 370 11.50 -3.72 -15.98
N LYS A 371 11.18 -4.96 -15.64
CA LYS A 371 11.81 -5.63 -14.50
C LYS A 371 13.31 -5.38 -14.62
N ALA A 372 13.85 -4.60 -13.67
CA ALA A 372 15.26 -4.26 -13.71
C ALA A 372 16.05 -5.55 -13.54
N ASP A 373 16.88 -5.87 -14.55
CA ASP A 373 17.84 -6.96 -14.45
C ASP A 373 19.04 -6.42 -13.68
N PHE A 374 19.22 -6.91 -12.47
CA PHE A 374 20.32 -6.53 -11.58
C PHE A 374 21.56 -7.42 -11.73
N ALA A 375 21.55 -8.37 -12.66
CA ALA A 375 22.68 -9.26 -12.90
C ALA A 375 23.95 -8.45 -13.23
N GLY A 376 25.01 -8.68 -12.45
CA GLY A 376 26.30 -8.01 -12.60
C GLY A 376 26.39 -6.63 -11.94
N LYS A 377 25.34 -6.17 -11.22
CA LYS A 377 25.39 -4.97 -10.39
C LYS A 377 26.06 -5.27 -9.05
N ARG A 378 27.04 -4.45 -8.66
CA ARG A 378 27.83 -4.66 -7.45
C ARG A 378 27.52 -3.62 -6.38
N LEU A 379 27.13 -4.12 -5.20
CA LEU A 379 26.80 -3.29 -4.03
C LEU A 379 27.86 -3.41 -2.94
N LEU A 380 28.07 -2.32 -2.22
CA LEU A 380 28.82 -2.33 -0.95
C LEU A 380 27.84 -2.15 0.21
N VAL A 381 27.66 -3.18 1.03
CA VAL A 381 26.84 -3.15 2.24
C VAL A 381 27.73 -2.80 3.45
N VAL A 382 27.40 -1.72 4.13
CA VAL A 382 28.15 -1.22 5.29
C VAL A 382 27.26 -1.30 6.52
N GLU A 383 27.54 -2.25 7.40
CA GLU A 383 26.72 -2.60 8.57
C GLU A 383 27.66 -3.19 9.65
N ASP A 384 27.62 -2.69 10.88
CA ASP A 384 28.49 -3.17 11.94
C ASP A 384 28.01 -4.46 12.59
N ASN A 385 26.70 -4.66 12.65
CA ASN A 385 26.12 -5.88 13.20
C ASN A 385 26.25 -7.05 12.21
N ALA A 386 26.98 -8.08 12.62
CA ALA A 386 27.24 -9.25 11.77
C ALA A 386 25.96 -9.96 11.28
N LEU A 387 24.92 -10.03 12.14
CA LEU A 387 23.65 -10.67 11.79
C LEU A 387 22.86 -9.85 10.76
N ASN A 388 22.75 -8.54 10.98
CA ASN A 388 22.07 -7.64 10.01
C ASN A 388 22.79 -7.67 8.66
N ARG A 389 24.13 -7.64 8.69
CA ARG A 389 24.97 -7.72 7.49
C ARG A 389 24.75 -9.02 6.71
N GLU A 390 24.69 -10.17 7.42
CA GLU A 390 24.43 -11.47 6.80
C GLU A 390 23.02 -11.53 6.14
N ILE A 391 22.00 -10.99 6.83
CA ILE A 391 20.63 -10.91 6.30
C ILE A 391 20.60 -10.04 5.03
N ALA A 392 21.20 -8.84 5.09
CA ALA A 392 21.22 -7.93 3.95
C ALA A 392 21.94 -8.54 2.73
N VAL A 393 23.10 -9.17 2.95
CA VAL A 393 23.84 -9.87 1.89
C VAL A 393 22.99 -10.98 1.26
N THR A 394 22.40 -11.85 2.07
CA THR A 394 21.58 -12.96 1.57
C THR A 394 20.42 -12.47 0.70
N MET A 395 19.69 -11.44 1.17
CA MET A 395 18.55 -10.89 0.41
C MET A 395 18.97 -10.25 -0.91
N LEU A 396 20.11 -9.56 -0.94
CA LEU A 396 20.60 -8.89 -2.14
C LEU A 396 21.17 -9.89 -3.15
N GLU A 397 21.89 -10.93 -2.68
CA GLU A 397 22.39 -12.01 -3.55
C GLU A 397 21.25 -12.82 -4.16
N GLU A 398 20.17 -13.09 -3.40
CA GLU A 398 18.92 -13.69 -3.95
C GLU A 398 18.26 -12.79 -5.00
N GLY A 399 18.42 -11.46 -4.89
CA GLY A 399 17.99 -10.47 -5.88
C GLY A 399 18.88 -10.37 -7.12
N GLY A 400 20.00 -11.13 -7.17
CA GLY A 400 20.92 -11.19 -8.31
C GLY A 400 22.06 -10.17 -8.27
N PHE A 401 22.28 -9.47 -7.16
CA PHE A 401 23.40 -8.55 -6.97
C PHE A 401 24.69 -9.29 -6.57
N GLU A 402 25.84 -8.71 -6.94
CA GLU A 402 27.11 -9.04 -6.34
C GLU A 402 27.34 -8.13 -5.12
N VAL A 403 27.63 -8.71 -3.93
CA VAL A 403 27.68 -7.95 -2.68
C VAL A 403 29.04 -8.04 -2.02
N ASP A 404 29.67 -6.88 -1.80
CA ASP A 404 30.82 -6.71 -0.91
C ASP A 404 30.36 -6.11 0.42
N THR A 405 31.07 -6.36 1.52
CA THR A 405 30.69 -5.90 2.85
C THR A 405 31.77 -5.05 3.53
N ALA A 406 31.35 -4.15 4.43
CA ALA A 406 32.25 -3.44 5.35
C ALA A 406 31.61 -3.36 6.75
N GLU A 407 32.42 -3.48 7.79
CA GLU A 407 31.95 -3.51 9.20
C GLU A 407 31.87 -2.12 9.85
N ASN A 408 32.31 -1.09 9.18
CA ASN A 408 32.23 0.30 9.63
C ASN A 408 32.55 1.27 8.48
N GLY A 409 32.26 2.54 8.69
CA GLY A 409 32.44 3.58 7.68
C GLY A 409 33.88 3.73 7.19
N LYS A 410 34.89 3.49 8.04
CA LYS A 410 36.29 3.60 7.63
C LYS A 410 36.68 2.53 6.60
N ILE A 411 36.30 1.29 6.86
CA ILE A 411 36.57 0.18 5.92
C ILE A 411 35.82 0.45 4.61
N ALA A 412 34.61 0.98 4.65
CA ALA A 412 33.85 1.35 3.45
C ALA A 412 34.59 2.41 2.61
N VAL A 413 35.06 3.49 3.24
CA VAL A 413 35.84 4.54 2.56
C VAL A 413 37.12 3.97 1.95
N ASP A 414 37.83 3.11 2.65
CA ASP A 414 39.06 2.51 2.17
C ASP A 414 38.79 1.59 0.97
N LYS A 415 37.74 0.75 1.03
CA LYS A 415 37.31 -0.11 -0.10
C LYS A 415 36.93 0.71 -1.33
N VAL A 416 36.13 1.78 -1.20
CA VAL A 416 35.76 2.66 -2.31
C VAL A 416 36.99 3.37 -2.87
N ARG A 417 37.93 3.81 -2.01
CA ARG A 417 39.17 4.45 -2.45
C ARG A 417 40.06 3.50 -3.25
N GLU A 418 40.21 2.25 -2.82
CA GLU A 418 41.10 1.26 -3.42
C GLU A 418 40.48 0.57 -4.65
N SER A 419 39.15 0.56 -4.79
CA SER A 419 38.48 -0.02 -5.95
C SER A 419 38.80 0.73 -7.26
N ALA A 420 38.57 0.11 -8.38
CA ALA A 420 38.57 0.81 -9.68
C ALA A 420 37.35 1.77 -9.77
N PRO A 421 37.45 2.87 -10.54
CA PRO A 421 36.25 3.66 -10.85
C PRO A 421 35.17 2.78 -11.48
N GLY A 422 33.91 2.99 -11.07
CA GLY A 422 32.77 2.16 -11.53
C GLY A 422 32.72 0.73 -11.01
N TYR A 423 33.54 0.35 -10.02
CA TYR A 423 33.52 -1.00 -9.44
C TYR A 423 32.28 -1.27 -8.59
N TYR A 424 31.80 -0.28 -7.87
CA TYR A 424 30.53 -0.32 -7.13
C TYR A 424 29.47 0.49 -7.86
N ASP A 425 28.25 -0.03 -7.97
CA ASP A 425 27.08 0.67 -8.49
C ASP A 425 26.36 1.48 -7.41
N LEU A 426 26.38 1.00 -6.14
CA LEU A 426 25.68 1.60 -5.02
C LEU A 426 26.34 1.20 -3.70
N VAL A 427 26.28 2.09 -2.70
CA VAL A 427 26.61 1.79 -1.30
C VAL A 427 25.35 1.84 -0.46
N LEU A 428 25.06 0.77 0.28
CA LEU A 428 24.09 0.75 1.37
C LEU A 428 24.85 0.99 2.67
N MET A 429 24.55 2.10 3.34
CA MET A 429 25.33 2.61 4.46
C MET A 429 24.50 2.73 5.73
N ASP A 430 24.79 1.92 6.74
CA ASP A 430 24.25 2.17 8.07
C ASP A 430 24.77 3.50 8.64
N ILE A 431 23.88 4.22 9.33
CA ILE A 431 24.17 5.51 9.92
C ILE A 431 24.96 5.35 11.23
N GLN A 432 24.52 4.41 12.09
CA GLN A 432 25.03 4.28 13.45
C GLN A 432 26.08 3.16 13.58
N MET A 433 27.32 3.46 13.28
CA MET A 433 28.41 2.49 13.36
C MET A 433 29.58 2.99 14.22
N PRO A 434 30.33 2.07 14.86
CA PRO A 434 31.55 2.40 15.59
C PRO A 434 32.67 2.85 14.65
N ILE A 435 33.69 3.51 15.20
CA ILE A 435 34.93 3.97 14.55
C ILE A 435 34.68 5.14 13.59
N MET A 436 33.76 4.99 12.63
CA MET A 436 33.33 6.03 11.68
C MET A 436 31.85 5.77 11.35
N ASP A 437 31.02 6.74 11.71
CA ASP A 437 29.58 6.70 11.38
C ASP A 437 29.32 6.88 9.89
N GLY A 438 28.07 6.55 9.45
CA GLY A 438 27.69 6.61 8.04
C GLY A 438 27.79 8.02 7.46
N TYR A 439 27.46 9.06 8.23
CA TYR A 439 27.55 10.45 7.77
C TYR A 439 29.01 10.89 7.52
N ALA A 440 29.92 10.50 8.41
CA ALA A 440 31.34 10.78 8.23
C ALA A 440 31.91 10.00 7.04
N ALA A 441 31.49 8.76 6.85
CA ALA A 441 31.89 7.92 5.73
C ALA A 441 31.40 8.51 4.38
N ALA A 442 30.14 8.92 4.30
CA ALA A 442 29.60 9.56 3.11
C ALA A 442 30.37 10.83 2.73
N ARG A 443 30.60 11.74 3.70
CA ARG A 443 31.44 12.94 3.48
C ARG A 443 32.85 12.60 3.00
N ALA A 444 33.45 11.56 3.55
CA ALA A 444 34.79 11.13 3.15
C ALA A 444 34.82 10.56 1.72
N ILE A 445 33.79 9.80 1.32
CA ILE A 445 33.64 9.30 -0.06
C ILE A 445 33.43 10.48 -1.02
N ARG A 446 32.56 11.44 -0.68
CA ARG A 446 32.32 12.65 -1.49
C ARG A 446 33.57 13.54 -1.66
N ALA A 447 34.50 13.47 -0.73
CA ALA A 447 35.77 14.21 -0.76
C ALA A 447 36.89 13.48 -1.54
N LEU A 448 36.63 12.31 -2.11
CA LEU A 448 37.64 11.59 -2.91
C LEU A 448 37.99 12.38 -4.18
N PRO A 449 39.26 12.36 -4.63
CA PRO A 449 39.69 13.13 -5.79
C PRO A 449 39.12 12.61 -7.13
N ASP A 450 38.70 11.36 -7.16
CA ASP A 450 38.09 10.73 -8.33
C ASP A 450 36.60 11.08 -8.38
N ALA A 451 36.14 11.72 -9.45
CA ALA A 451 34.79 12.22 -9.60
C ALA A 451 33.74 11.10 -9.68
N GLU A 452 34.09 9.94 -10.27
CA GLU A 452 33.19 8.80 -10.38
C GLU A 452 32.97 8.13 -9.03
N LYS A 453 34.04 7.98 -8.24
CA LYS A 453 33.95 7.49 -6.87
C LYS A 453 33.22 8.47 -5.94
N ALA A 454 33.49 9.76 -6.07
CA ALA A 454 32.82 10.80 -5.32
C ALA A 454 31.33 10.92 -5.67
N GLY A 455 30.94 10.58 -6.91
CA GLY A 455 29.56 10.55 -7.40
C GLY A 455 28.80 9.25 -7.13
N LEU A 456 29.44 8.23 -6.53
CA LEU A 456 28.82 6.93 -6.26
C LEU A 456 27.55 7.09 -5.41
N PRO A 457 26.40 6.54 -5.82
CA PRO A 457 25.18 6.58 -5.03
C PRO A 457 25.37 5.96 -3.65
N ILE A 458 24.93 6.66 -2.60
CA ILE A 458 25.00 6.20 -1.21
C ILE A 458 23.59 6.30 -0.61
N VAL A 459 23.00 5.16 -0.30
CA VAL A 459 21.68 5.08 0.33
C VAL A 459 21.85 4.75 1.80
N ALA A 460 21.26 5.57 2.66
CA ALA A 460 21.27 5.35 4.09
C ALA A 460 20.40 4.15 4.48
N MET A 461 20.91 3.26 5.32
CA MET A 461 20.14 2.27 6.05
C MET A 461 19.95 2.78 7.47
N THR A 462 18.72 2.87 7.96
CA THR A 462 18.43 3.31 9.32
C THR A 462 17.25 2.54 9.90
N ALA A 463 17.35 2.21 11.19
CA ALA A 463 16.24 1.63 11.93
C ALA A 463 15.13 2.66 12.23
N ASN A 464 15.43 3.96 12.09
CA ASN A 464 14.54 5.07 12.37
C ASN A 464 14.64 6.10 11.24
N ALA A 465 13.62 6.19 10.40
CA ALA A 465 13.54 7.19 9.32
C ALA A 465 12.94 8.51 9.85
N PHE A 466 13.69 9.27 10.67
CA PHE A 466 13.24 10.61 11.09
C PHE A 466 13.75 11.68 10.12
N ASP A 467 13.00 12.77 10.00
CA ASP A 467 13.38 13.94 9.20
C ASP A 467 14.75 14.50 9.55
N GLU A 468 15.14 14.44 10.81
CA GLU A 468 16.47 14.85 11.25
C GLU A 468 17.57 13.97 10.65
N ASP A 469 17.36 12.67 10.59
CA ASP A 469 18.29 11.71 10.00
C ASP A 469 18.36 11.86 8.48
N ARG A 470 17.22 12.09 7.83
CA ARG A 470 17.16 12.37 6.40
C ARG A 470 17.90 13.65 6.04
N GLN A 471 17.61 14.76 6.73
CA GLN A 471 18.31 16.03 6.49
C GLN A 471 19.81 15.91 6.74
N ASN A 472 20.23 15.14 7.75
CA ASN A 472 21.64 14.90 8.04
C ASN A 472 22.28 14.01 6.97
N ALA A 473 21.56 13.01 6.43
CA ALA A 473 22.01 12.17 5.34
C ALA A 473 22.21 13.00 4.04
N GLU A 474 21.23 13.83 3.68
CA GLU A 474 21.33 14.73 2.53
C GLU A 474 22.49 15.72 2.68
N LYS A 475 22.68 16.35 3.87
CA LYS A 475 23.80 17.24 4.17
C LYS A 475 25.15 16.51 4.13
N ALA A 476 25.16 15.22 4.43
CA ALA A 476 26.37 14.39 4.32
C ALA A 476 26.65 13.94 2.88
N GLY A 477 25.74 14.22 1.94
CA GLY A 477 25.85 13.85 0.54
C GLY A 477 25.35 12.44 0.22
N MET A 478 24.47 11.86 1.04
CA MET A 478 23.72 10.64 0.72
C MET A 478 22.55 10.98 -0.24
N ASN A 479 22.06 9.95 -0.93
CA ASN A 479 20.99 10.06 -1.94
C ASN A 479 19.64 9.63 -1.36
#